data_d211c8828a9a384be82e8f18ae8c0a42
#
_entry.id   d211c8828a9a384be82e8f18ae8c0a42
#
_cell.length_a   1.000
_cell.length_b   1.000
_cell.length_c   1.000
_cell.angle_alpha   90.00
_cell.angle_beta   90.00
_cell.angle_gamma   90.00
#
_symmetry.space_group_name_H-M   'P 1'
#
loop_
_entity.id
_entity.type
_entity.pdbx_description
1 polymer ?
#
loop_
_entity_poly.entity_id
_entity_poly.type
_entity_poly.pdbx_seq_one_letter_code
_entity_poly.pdbx_strand_id
1 'polypeptide(L)'
;LALGAATLGLAVIAFKKMKKSRLRGFALLGILIGGFFVFRAVFDGGVAAVEAVDPSATGYLGGLGLPVLLAWPMGGLLAAGAAWLIGKTALGLRSDYLAIATLGIAEIIIAVMKNEDWLARGVKNVYGLPRPVPYEVDLQSDPAFVAKAADLGIDAITASTLYVKIGYMVLFSIVLLILLWMSQRARYSPWGRMMRAIRDNEVAASAMGKNVTKRHLQIFILGSAICGIAGAM
;
A
#
# COMPACT_ATOMS: atom_id res chain seq x y z
N LEU A 1 -2.75 15.34 8.78
CA LEU A 1 -1.49 15.24 8.02
C LEU A 1 -0.38 16.08 8.63
N ALA A 2 -0.58 17.40 8.88
CA ALA A 2 0.43 18.28 9.45
C ALA A 2 0.94 17.80 10.82
N LEU A 3 0.05 17.38 11.71
CA LEU A 3 0.39 16.83 13.02
C LEU A 3 1.18 15.51 12.92
N GLY A 4 0.77 14.60 12.02
CA GLY A 4 1.51 13.35 11.76
C GLY A 4 2.91 13.61 11.20
N ALA A 5 3.03 14.55 10.26
CA ALA A 5 4.33 14.97 9.72
C ALA A 5 5.21 15.64 10.78
N ALA A 6 4.62 16.46 11.65
CA ALA A 6 5.33 17.11 12.76
C ALA A 6 5.86 16.09 13.79
N THR A 7 5.07 15.08 14.17
CA THR A 7 5.50 14.02 15.10
C THR A 7 6.61 13.16 14.50
N LEU A 8 6.51 12.81 13.22
CA LEU A 8 7.59 12.10 12.51
C LEU A 8 8.85 12.98 12.38
N GLY A 9 8.70 14.26 12.09
CA GLY A 9 9.79 15.21 12.05
C GLY A 9 10.51 15.33 13.40
N LEU A 10 9.76 15.44 14.50
CA LEU A 10 10.29 15.46 15.86
C LEU A 10 11.02 14.14 16.19
N ALA A 11 10.47 12.99 15.82
CA ALA A 11 11.11 11.71 16.02
C ALA A 11 12.44 11.60 15.25
N VAL A 12 12.50 12.08 14.00
CA VAL A 12 13.74 12.12 13.19
C VAL A 12 14.77 13.08 13.77
N ILE A 13 14.36 14.27 14.22
CA ILE A 13 15.24 15.24 14.88
C ILE A 13 15.80 14.69 16.19
N ALA A 14 14.95 14.08 17.02
CA ALA A 14 15.37 13.41 18.25
C ALA A 14 16.35 12.25 17.94
N PHE A 15 16.08 11.50 16.89
CA PHE A 15 16.97 10.42 16.43
C PHE A 15 18.35 10.93 16.02
N LYS A 16 18.44 12.08 15.34
CA LYS A 16 19.72 12.66 14.91
C LYS A 16 20.49 13.35 16.05
N LYS A 17 19.79 13.98 16.99
CA LYS A 17 20.38 14.84 18.00
C LYS A 17 20.77 14.13 19.31
N MET A 18 20.15 12.97 19.62
CA MET A 18 20.44 12.22 20.84
C MET A 18 21.61 11.24 20.66
N LYS A 19 22.55 11.20 21.62
CA LYS A 19 23.64 10.22 21.67
C LYS A 19 23.07 8.78 21.74
N LYS A 20 23.84 7.83 21.18
CA LYS A 20 23.49 6.39 21.14
C LYS A 20 23.41 5.80 22.54
N SER A 21 22.24 5.84 23.18
CA SER A 21 21.96 5.32 24.52
C SER A 21 20.63 4.56 24.51
N ARG A 22 20.39 3.67 25.47
CA ARG A 22 19.09 2.99 25.69
C ARG A 22 17.95 4.00 25.85
N LEU A 23 18.20 5.14 26.49
CA LEU A 23 17.27 6.25 26.65
C LEU A 23 16.75 6.82 25.31
N ARG A 24 17.55 6.74 24.23
CA ARG A 24 17.15 7.18 22.90
C ARG A 24 15.99 6.35 22.34
N GLY A 25 16.00 5.02 22.58
CA GLY A 25 14.89 4.15 22.16
C GLY A 25 13.59 4.48 22.88
N PHE A 26 13.66 4.66 24.19
CA PHE A 26 12.49 5.04 25.01
C PHE A 26 11.95 6.43 24.69
N ALA A 27 12.82 7.40 24.42
CA ALA A 27 12.41 8.75 24.02
C ALA A 27 11.71 8.74 22.65
N LEU A 28 12.21 7.97 21.67
CA LEU A 28 11.57 7.80 20.38
C LEU A 28 10.21 7.13 20.50
N LEU A 29 10.13 6.08 21.30
CA LEU A 29 8.88 5.37 21.55
C LEU A 29 7.87 6.30 22.25
N GLY A 30 8.30 7.10 23.20
CA GLY A 30 7.46 8.11 23.87
C GLY A 30 6.94 9.20 22.91
N ILE A 31 7.80 9.71 22.01
CA ILE A 31 7.40 10.71 21.00
C ILE A 31 6.40 10.11 20.00
N LEU A 32 6.62 8.86 19.55
CA LEU A 32 5.73 8.20 18.61
C LEU A 32 4.37 7.88 19.26
N ILE A 33 4.37 7.35 20.49
CA ILE A 33 3.13 7.05 21.23
C ILE A 33 2.38 8.32 21.56
N GLY A 34 3.06 9.33 22.14
CA GLY A 34 2.44 10.61 22.50
C GLY A 34 1.88 11.32 21.25
N GLY A 35 2.66 11.35 20.16
CA GLY A 35 2.24 11.90 18.88
C GLY A 35 1.03 11.17 18.28
N PHE A 36 0.98 9.85 18.44
CA PHE A 36 -0.17 9.04 18.04
C PHE A 36 -1.44 9.41 18.81
N PHE A 37 -1.37 9.54 20.13
CA PHE A 37 -2.54 9.92 20.94
C PHE A 37 -3.02 11.33 20.62
N VAL A 38 -2.11 12.29 20.42
CA VAL A 38 -2.47 13.66 20.02
C VAL A 38 -3.09 13.67 18.63
N PHE A 39 -2.52 12.94 17.69
CA PHE A 39 -3.09 12.79 16.34
C PHE A 39 -4.50 12.19 16.40
N ARG A 40 -4.69 11.13 17.18
CA ARG A 40 -5.97 10.45 17.34
C ARG A 40 -7.02 11.39 17.97
N ALA A 41 -6.69 12.11 19.03
CA ALA A 41 -7.63 13.02 19.68
C ALA A 41 -8.16 14.11 18.73
N VAL A 42 -7.31 14.64 17.84
CA VAL A 42 -7.72 15.63 16.83
C VAL A 42 -8.49 14.96 15.68
N PHE A 43 -8.11 13.75 15.31
CA PHE A 43 -8.72 13.01 14.20
C PHE A 43 -10.11 12.50 14.58
N ASP A 44 -10.28 11.92 15.78
CA ASP A 44 -11.55 11.37 16.26
C ASP A 44 -12.67 12.44 16.32
N GLY A 45 -12.32 13.69 16.66
CA GLY A 45 -13.28 14.80 16.63
C GLY A 45 -13.76 15.14 15.21
N GLY A 46 -12.87 15.10 14.22
CA GLY A 46 -13.25 15.29 12.81
C GLY A 46 -14.07 14.13 12.25
N VAL A 47 -13.75 12.92 12.63
CA VAL A 47 -14.48 11.69 12.27
C VAL A 47 -15.92 11.77 12.80
N ALA A 48 -16.09 12.06 14.08
CA ALA A 48 -17.41 12.17 14.71
C ALA A 48 -18.28 13.26 14.05
N ALA A 49 -17.70 14.39 13.65
CA ALA A 49 -18.42 15.48 12.99
C ALA A 49 -18.95 15.09 11.61
N VAL A 50 -18.20 14.31 10.82
CA VAL A 50 -18.64 13.84 9.50
C VAL A 50 -19.59 12.65 9.61
N GLU A 51 -19.38 11.75 10.57
CA GLU A 51 -20.31 10.66 10.88
C GLU A 51 -21.70 11.14 11.28
N ALA A 52 -21.76 12.28 11.94
CA ALA A 52 -23.04 12.89 12.31
C ALA A 52 -23.84 13.43 11.10
N VAL A 53 -23.14 13.80 10.00
CA VAL A 53 -23.77 14.34 8.78
C VAL A 53 -24.06 13.26 7.75
N ASP A 54 -23.11 12.37 7.52
CA ASP A 54 -23.24 11.27 6.56
C ASP A 54 -22.51 10.00 7.05
N PRO A 55 -23.23 9.07 7.69
CA PRO A 55 -22.65 7.82 8.18
C PRO A 55 -22.09 6.93 7.06
N SER A 56 -22.53 7.11 5.81
CA SER A 56 -22.05 6.34 4.67
C SER A 56 -20.69 6.82 4.16
N ALA A 57 -20.40 8.12 4.32
CA ALA A 57 -19.15 8.76 3.89
C ALA A 57 -17.96 8.53 4.84
N THR A 58 -18.18 7.93 6.00
CA THR A 58 -17.14 7.69 7.03
C THR A 58 -15.95 6.87 6.54
N GLY A 59 -16.10 6.06 5.50
CA GLY A 59 -15.00 5.33 4.86
C GLY A 59 -13.89 6.23 4.27
N TYR A 60 -14.23 7.47 4.00
CA TYR A 60 -13.35 8.43 3.33
C TYR A 60 -12.42 9.19 4.27
N LEU A 61 -12.70 9.20 5.55
CA LEU A 61 -12.04 10.05 6.54
C LEU A 61 -10.62 9.61 6.93
N GLY A 62 -10.25 8.39 6.66
CA GLY A 62 -8.91 7.87 6.88
C GLY A 62 -7.94 8.07 5.70
N GLY A 63 -8.41 8.55 4.55
CA GLY A 63 -7.63 8.71 3.34
C GLY A 63 -6.80 9.99 3.31
N LEU A 64 -5.70 9.95 2.55
CA LEU A 64 -4.87 11.13 2.27
C LEU A 64 -5.52 12.09 1.26
N GLY A 65 -6.73 11.82 0.76
CA GLY A 65 -7.38 12.59 -0.30
C GLY A 65 -6.62 12.59 -1.62
N LEU A 66 -5.78 11.59 -1.85
CA LEU A 66 -4.97 11.50 -3.05
C LEU A 66 -5.84 11.10 -4.25
N PRO A 67 -5.53 11.62 -5.46
CA PRO A 67 -6.08 11.08 -6.69
C PRO A 67 -5.85 9.56 -6.76
N VAL A 68 -6.82 8.81 -7.26
CA VAL A 68 -6.81 7.33 -7.26
C VAL A 68 -5.52 6.77 -7.87
N LEU A 69 -5.06 7.35 -8.98
CA LEU A 69 -3.82 6.93 -9.64
C LEU A 69 -2.56 7.12 -8.78
N LEU A 70 -2.57 8.07 -7.84
CA LEU A 70 -1.47 8.27 -6.88
C LEU A 70 -1.63 7.37 -5.65
N ALA A 71 -2.86 6.96 -5.33
CA ALA A 71 -3.11 6.04 -4.22
C ALA A 71 -2.46 4.66 -4.45
N TRP A 72 -2.39 4.18 -5.71
CA TRP A 72 -1.78 2.89 -6.04
C TRP A 72 -0.29 2.80 -5.70
N PRO A 73 0.59 3.71 -6.16
CA PRO A 73 2.00 3.70 -5.73
C PRO A 73 2.15 3.93 -4.22
N MET A 74 1.27 4.73 -3.61
CA MET A 74 1.30 4.91 -2.15
C MET A 74 0.95 3.63 -1.38
N GLY A 75 -0.04 2.87 -1.84
CA GLY A 75 -0.35 1.52 -1.32
C GLY A 75 0.86 0.58 -1.43
N GLY A 76 1.53 0.61 -2.57
CA GLY A 76 2.78 -0.12 -2.78
C GLY A 76 3.90 0.29 -1.84
N LEU A 77 4.08 1.58 -1.59
CA LEU A 77 5.09 2.09 -0.64
C LEU A 77 4.77 1.70 0.82
N LEU A 78 3.51 1.76 1.22
CA LEU A 78 3.09 1.33 2.56
C LEU A 78 3.32 -0.16 2.76
N ALA A 79 2.96 -0.98 1.77
CA ALA A 79 3.23 -2.41 1.78
C ALA A 79 4.74 -2.72 1.81
N ALA A 80 5.55 -1.98 1.05
CA ALA A 80 7.01 -2.08 1.08
C ALA A 80 7.59 -1.73 2.46
N GLY A 81 7.05 -0.70 3.11
CA GLY A 81 7.44 -0.30 4.47
C GLY A 81 7.11 -1.37 5.51
N ALA A 82 5.90 -1.93 5.47
CA ALA A 82 5.50 -3.05 6.31
C ALA A 82 6.39 -4.28 6.07
N ALA A 83 6.64 -4.62 4.81
CA ALA A 83 7.52 -5.71 4.42
C ALA A 83 8.97 -5.51 4.89
N TRP A 84 9.46 -4.28 4.88
CA TRP A 84 10.79 -3.98 5.40
C TRP A 84 10.89 -4.25 6.91
N LEU A 85 9.87 -3.85 7.70
CA LEU A 85 9.80 -4.11 9.13
C LEU A 85 9.76 -5.61 9.42
N ILE A 86 8.83 -6.31 8.78
CA ILE A 86 8.62 -7.76 8.95
C ILE A 86 9.84 -8.53 8.47
N GLY A 87 10.34 -8.21 7.28
CA GLY A 87 11.47 -8.90 6.69
C GLY A 87 12.75 -8.72 7.50
N LYS A 88 12.97 -7.55 8.10
CA LYS A 88 14.14 -7.31 8.95
C LYS A 88 14.13 -8.14 10.23
N THR A 89 12.95 -8.48 10.74
CA THR A 89 12.81 -9.33 11.95
C THR A 89 12.75 -10.81 11.60
N ALA A 90 12.06 -11.18 10.52
CA ALA A 90 11.77 -12.58 10.18
C ALA A 90 12.84 -13.24 9.31
N LEU A 91 13.48 -12.53 8.35
CA LEU A 91 14.43 -13.12 7.39
C LEU A 91 15.77 -13.60 8.01
N GLY A 92 15.98 -13.39 9.30
CA GLY A 92 17.09 -14.00 10.04
C GLY A 92 16.80 -15.39 10.56
N LEU A 93 15.55 -15.87 10.46
CA LEU A 93 15.13 -17.19 10.95
C LEU A 93 15.45 -18.27 9.90
N ARG A 94 15.57 -19.52 10.38
CA ARG A 94 15.68 -20.69 9.50
C ARG A 94 14.39 -20.83 8.69
N SER A 95 14.49 -21.44 7.50
CA SER A 95 13.41 -21.57 6.51
C SER A 95 12.06 -22.01 7.12
N ASP A 96 12.07 -23.04 7.95
CA ASP A 96 10.84 -23.60 8.54
C ASP A 96 10.19 -22.64 9.55
N TYR A 97 10.99 -21.99 10.38
CA TYR A 97 10.51 -20.99 11.33
C TYR A 97 10.09 -19.70 10.63
N LEU A 98 10.69 -19.37 9.50
CA LEU A 98 10.31 -18.21 8.70
C LEU A 98 8.87 -18.34 8.18
N ALA A 99 8.50 -19.52 7.68
CA ALA A 99 7.14 -19.77 7.17
C ALA A 99 6.09 -19.62 8.27
N ILE A 100 6.34 -20.21 9.44
CA ILE A 100 5.41 -20.12 10.59
C ILE A 100 5.34 -18.67 11.11
N ALA A 101 6.48 -17.99 11.23
CA ALA A 101 6.53 -16.61 11.71
C ALA A 101 5.79 -15.64 10.77
N THR A 102 5.95 -15.79 9.45
CA THR A 102 5.26 -14.93 8.48
C THR A 102 3.75 -15.16 8.48
N LEU A 103 3.29 -16.41 8.62
CA LEU A 103 1.86 -16.72 8.79
C LEU A 103 1.32 -16.09 10.09
N GLY A 104 2.01 -16.27 11.22
CA GLY A 104 1.59 -15.69 12.49
C GLY A 104 1.52 -14.15 12.43
N ILE A 105 2.49 -13.49 11.81
CA ILE A 105 2.48 -12.04 11.63
C ILE A 105 1.31 -11.62 10.72
N ALA A 106 1.02 -12.36 9.65
CA ALA A 106 -0.10 -12.07 8.77
C ALA A 106 -1.45 -12.15 9.52
N GLU A 107 -1.66 -13.19 10.32
CA GLU A 107 -2.86 -13.35 11.15
C GLU A 107 -3.00 -12.22 12.19
N ILE A 108 -1.90 -11.80 12.82
CA ILE A 108 -1.91 -10.66 13.76
C ILE A 108 -2.34 -9.38 13.03
N ILE A 109 -1.80 -9.10 11.84
CA ILE A 109 -2.15 -7.92 11.05
C ILE A 109 -3.63 -7.97 10.67
N ILE A 110 -4.12 -9.11 10.20
CA ILE A 110 -5.53 -9.30 9.85
C ILE A 110 -6.42 -9.09 11.07
N ALA A 111 -6.05 -9.66 12.23
CA ALA A 111 -6.80 -9.50 13.47
C ALA A 111 -6.86 -8.03 13.91
N VAL A 112 -5.74 -7.31 13.84
CA VAL A 112 -5.68 -5.87 14.14
C VAL A 112 -6.58 -5.08 13.18
N MET A 113 -6.49 -5.33 11.87
CA MET A 113 -7.29 -4.63 10.87
C MET A 113 -8.79 -4.89 11.00
N LYS A 114 -9.18 -6.10 11.45
CA LYS A 114 -10.59 -6.45 11.66
C LYS A 114 -11.17 -5.88 12.96
N ASN A 115 -10.38 -5.78 14.00
CA ASN A 115 -10.86 -5.39 15.33
C ASN A 115 -10.66 -3.89 15.65
N GLU A 116 -9.73 -3.22 14.96
CA GLU A 116 -9.42 -1.80 15.21
C GLU A 116 -10.12 -0.90 14.20
N ASP A 117 -11.33 -0.44 14.54
CA ASP A 117 -12.18 0.42 13.70
C ASP A 117 -11.48 1.73 13.29
N TRP A 118 -10.63 2.29 14.15
CA TRP A 118 -9.90 3.53 13.88
C TRP A 118 -8.81 3.39 12.79
N LEU A 119 -8.31 2.17 12.55
CA LEU A 119 -7.23 1.92 11.59
C LEU A 119 -7.78 1.60 10.19
N ALA A 120 -8.77 0.70 10.11
CA ALA A 120 -9.26 0.17 8.85
C ALA A 120 -10.79 -0.01 8.80
N ARG A 121 -11.56 0.62 9.71
CA ARG A 121 -13.00 0.42 9.91
C ARG A 121 -13.43 -1.02 10.27
N GLY A 122 -12.49 -1.85 10.64
CA GLY A 122 -12.77 -3.23 11.03
C GLY A 122 -13.42 -4.03 9.91
N VAL A 123 -14.56 -4.64 10.21
CA VAL A 123 -15.37 -5.44 9.24
C VAL A 123 -16.36 -4.60 8.42
N LYS A 124 -16.45 -3.29 8.64
CA LYS A 124 -17.38 -2.43 7.92
C LYS A 124 -16.88 -2.17 6.50
N ASN A 125 -17.81 -2.22 5.53
CA ASN A 125 -17.48 -1.90 4.15
C ASN A 125 -17.17 -0.41 3.98
N VAL A 126 -16.22 -0.10 3.10
CA VAL A 126 -15.89 1.26 2.70
C VAL A 126 -16.62 1.58 1.40
N TYR A 127 -17.52 2.55 1.45
CA TYR A 127 -18.29 3.02 0.29
C TYR A 127 -17.79 4.40 -0.17
N GLY A 128 -18.11 4.78 -1.41
CA GLY A 128 -17.84 6.13 -1.92
C GLY A 128 -16.38 6.37 -2.33
N LEU A 129 -15.60 5.32 -2.59
CA LEU A 129 -14.25 5.48 -3.13
C LEU A 129 -14.32 6.05 -4.56
N PRO A 130 -13.53 7.09 -4.88
CA PRO A 130 -13.47 7.62 -6.23
C PRO A 130 -12.94 6.57 -7.19
N ARG A 131 -13.55 6.50 -8.37
CA ARG A 131 -13.12 5.60 -9.44
C ARG A 131 -12.19 6.35 -10.42
N PRO A 132 -11.18 5.68 -11.01
CA PRO A 132 -10.33 6.28 -12.03
C PRO A 132 -11.06 6.43 -13.38
N VAL A 133 -12.17 5.72 -13.55
CA VAL A 133 -13.01 5.74 -14.76
C VAL A 133 -14.38 6.34 -14.40
N PRO A 134 -15.00 7.14 -15.28
CA PRO A 134 -16.32 7.71 -15.03
C PRO A 134 -17.37 6.65 -14.67
N TYR A 135 -18.37 7.03 -13.89
CA TYR A 135 -19.48 6.13 -13.58
C TYR A 135 -20.37 5.93 -14.81
N GLU A 136 -20.95 4.75 -14.94
CA GLU A 136 -21.87 4.39 -16.00
C GLU A 136 -23.09 5.35 -16.06
N VAL A 137 -23.57 5.76 -14.87
CA VAL A 137 -24.71 6.67 -14.72
C VAL A 137 -24.38 8.07 -15.23
N ASP A 138 -23.16 8.56 -14.98
CA ASP A 138 -22.72 9.86 -15.47
C ASP A 138 -22.64 9.88 -17.00
N LEU A 139 -22.16 8.80 -17.61
CA LEU A 139 -22.09 8.65 -19.07
C LEU A 139 -23.48 8.54 -19.69
N GLN A 140 -24.44 7.89 -19.03
CA GLN A 140 -25.82 7.76 -19.51
C GLN A 140 -26.60 9.08 -19.39
N SER A 141 -26.20 9.98 -18.50
CA SER A 141 -26.77 11.32 -18.36
C SER A 141 -26.15 12.36 -19.28
N ASP A 142 -25.02 12.07 -19.93
CA ASP A 142 -24.36 12.95 -20.88
C ASP A 142 -24.99 12.85 -22.27
N PRO A 143 -25.68 13.91 -22.76
CA PRO A 143 -26.32 13.91 -24.09
C PRO A 143 -25.34 13.66 -25.24
N ALA A 144 -24.07 14.11 -25.09
CA ALA A 144 -23.04 13.93 -26.11
C ALA A 144 -22.61 12.48 -26.24
N PHE A 145 -22.55 11.76 -25.11
CA PHE A 145 -22.23 10.32 -25.09
C PHE A 145 -23.39 9.51 -25.68
N VAL A 146 -24.64 9.84 -25.30
CA VAL A 146 -25.84 9.14 -25.78
C VAL A 146 -25.99 9.29 -27.28
N ALA A 147 -25.75 10.50 -27.84
CA ALA A 147 -25.79 10.73 -29.29
C ALA A 147 -24.75 9.89 -30.04
N LYS A 148 -23.52 9.82 -29.56
CA LYS A 148 -22.46 8.97 -30.13
C LYS A 148 -22.79 7.49 -30.07
N ALA A 149 -23.40 7.01 -28.97
CA ALA A 149 -23.83 5.63 -28.84
C ALA A 149 -24.93 5.30 -29.86
N ALA A 150 -25.89 6.22 -30.06
CA ALA A 150 -26.95 6.10 -31.08
C ALA A 150 -26.42 6.06 -32.50
N ASP A 151 -25.41 6.91 -32.82
CA ASP A 151 -24.73 6.89 -34.13
C ASP A 151 -24.04 5.55 -34.43
N LEU A 152 -23.55 4.85 -33.38
CA LEU A 152 -22.95 3.51 -33.50
C LEU A 152 -24.00 2.39 -33.48
N GLY A 153 -25.28 2.73 -33.31
CA GLY A 153 -26.35 1.74 -33.22
C GLY A 153 -26.36 0.91 -31.95
N ILE A 154 -25.73 1.41 -30.87
CA ILE A 154 -25.59 0.73 -29.58
C ILE A 154 -26.47 1.45 -28.57
N ASP A 155 -27.20 0.70 -27.74
CA ASP A 155 -27.95 1.25 -26.61
C ASP A 155 -27.01 1.94 -25.60
N ALA A 156 -27.45 3.08 -25.05
CA ALA A 156 -26.66 3.91 -24.15
C ALA A 156 -26.19 3.15 -22.90
N ILE A 157 -27.01 2.22 -22.38
CA ILE A 157 -26.67 1.40 -21.22
C ILE A 157 -25.53 0.43 -21.57
N THR A 158 -25.64 -0.23 -22.72
CA THR A 158 -24.61 -1.15 -23.21
C THR A 158 -23.32 -0.42 -23.54
N ALA A 159 -23.42 0.74 -24.19
CA ALA A 159 -22.26 1.57 -24.56
C ALA A 159 -21.51 2.07 -23.32
N SER A 160 -22.21 2.58 -22.29
CA SER A 160 -21.58 3.04 -21.04
C SER A 160 -20.88 1.90 -20.29
N THR A 161 -21.52 0.75 -20.20
CA THR A 161 -20.93 -0.44 -19.57
C THR A 161 -19.69 -0.92 -20.31
N LEU A 162 -19.74 -0.93 -21.64
CA LEU A 162 -18.60 -1.34 -22.48
C LEU A 162 -17.44 -0.35 -22.34
N TYR A 163 -17.73 0.96 -22.37
CA TYR A 163 -16.73 2.01 -22.20
C TYR A 163 -15.98 1.90 -20.86
N VAL A 164 -16.71 1.72 -19.76
CA VAL A 164 -16.12 1.57 -18.43
C VAL A 164 -15.27 0.30 -18.33
N LYS A 165 -15.77 -0.83 -18.83
CA LYS A 165 -15.01 -2.10 -18.83
C LYS A 165 -13.73 -2.01 -19.66
N ILE A 166 -13.80 -1.39 -20.86
CA ILE A 166 -12.62 -1.15 -21.69
C ILE A 166 -11.66 -0.20 -20.99
N GLY A 167 -12.15 0.86 -20.34
CA GLY A 167 -11.35 1.80 -19.57
C GLY A 167 -10.53 1.09 -18.49
N TYR A 168 -11.15 0.25 -17.67
CA TYR A 168 -10.45 -0.57 -16.67
C TYR A 168 -9.47 -1.57 -17.30
N MET A 169 -9.88 -2.24 -18.38
CA MET A 169 -9.01 -3.18 -19.09
C MET A 169 -7.74 -2.51 -19.58
N VAL A 170 -7.84 -1.34 -20.21
CA VAL A 170 -6.69 -0.58 -20.69
C VAL A 170 -5.81 -0.14 -19.53
N LEU A 171 -6.40 0.38 -18.47
CA LEU A 171 -5.68 0.90 -17.31
C LEU A 171 -4.90 -0.22 -16.59
N PHE A 172 -5.53 -1.36 -16.34
CA PHE A 172 -4.86 -2.51 -15.72
C PHE A 172 -3.80 -3.13 -16.66
N SER A 173 -4.05 -3.13 -17.97
CA SER A 173 -3.06 -3.58 -18.96
C SER A 173 -1.82 -2.70 -18.97
N ILE A 174 -1.97 -1.38 -18.84
CA ILE A 174 -0.83 -0.45 -18.76
C ILE A 174 0.02 -0.76 -17.52
N VAL A 175 -0.61 -0.93 -16.36
CA VAL A 175 0.11 -1.27 -15.11
C VAL A 175 0.83 -2.60 -15.25
N LEU A 176 0.16 -3.62 -15.80
CA LEU A 176 0.76 -4.93 -16.05
C LEU A 176 1.97 -4.85 -16.98
N LEU A 177 1.87 -4.10 -18.08
CA LEU A 177 2.97 -3.92 -19.03
C LEU A 177 4.16 -3.19 -18.37
N ILE A 178 3.91 -2.18 -17.55
CA ILE A 178 4.96 -1.49 -16.77
C ILE A 178 5.67 -2.48 -15.83
N LEU A 179 4.91 -3.29 -15.09
CA LEU A 179 5.46 -4.28 -14.17
C LEU A 179 6.25 -5.37 -14.90
N LEU A 180 5.76 -5.84 -16.06
CA LEU A 180 6.48 -6.80 -16.91
C LEU A 180 7.78 -6.20 -17.43
N TRP A 181 7.75 -4.96 -17.93
CA TRP A 181 8.94 -4.26 -18.39
C TRP A 181 9.97 -4.08 -17.28
N MET A 182 9.54 -3.62 -16.10
CA MET A 182 10.41 -3.49 -14.92
C MET A 182 11.00 -4.83 -14.49
N SER A 183 10.20 -5.89 -14.47
CA SER A 183 10.64 -7.25 -14.12
C SER A 183 11.69 -7.77 -15.11
N GLN A 184 11.47 -7.60 -16.42
CA GLN A 184 12.45 -7.97 -17.43
C GLN A 184 13.74 -7.18 -17.27
N ARG A 185 13.65 -5.86 -17.07
CA ARG A 185 14.81 -5.01 -16.86
C ARG A 185 15.60 -5.43 -15.61
N ALA A 186 14.90 -5.72 -14.52
CA ALA A 186 15.52 -6.21 -13.28
C ALA A 186 16.22 -7.55 -13.47
N ARG A 187 15.59 -8.49 -14.21
CA ARG A 187 16.13 -9.83 -14.46
C ARG A 187 17.43 -9.82 -15.26
N TYR A 188 17.58 -8.92 -16.23
CA TYR A 188 18.80 -8.79 -17.05
C TYR A 188 19.86 -7.90 -16.42
N SER A 189 19.56 -7.21 -15.32
CA SER A 189 20.50 -6.37 -14.58
C SER A 189 21.57 -7.18 -13.83
N PRO A 190 22.67 -6.55 -13.37
CA PRO A 190 23.64 -7.20 -12.49
C PRO A 190 22.99 -7.74 -11.18
N TRP A 191 21.96 -7.04 -10.69
CA TRP A 191 21.18 -7.45 -9.55
C TRP A 191 20.43 -8.76 -9.82
N GLY A 192 19.77 -8.89 -10.96
CA GLY A 192 19.04 -10.11 -11.35
C GLY A 192 19.97 -11.31 -11.58
N ARG A 193 21.17 -11.08 -12.13
CA ARG A 193 22.18 -12.16 -12.24
C ARG A 193 22.62 -12.68 -10.89
N MET A 194 22.86 -11.77 -9.94
CA MET A 194 23.19 -12.15 -8.56
C MET A 194 22.06 -12.90 -7.87
N MET A 195 20.81 -12.51 -8.08
CA MET A 195 19.65 -13.23 -7.53
C MET A 195 19.56 -14.65 -8.03
N ARG A 196 19.84 -14.89 -9.31
CA ARG A 196 19.90 -16.24 -9.87
C ARG A 196 21.02 -17.07 -9.25
N ALA A 197 22.21 -16.48 -9.06
CA ALA A 197 23.32 -17.17 -8.39
C ALA A 197 22.97 -17.56 -6.94
N ILE A 198 22.28 -16.70 -6.19
CA ILE A 198 21.81 -17.02 -4.83
C ILE A 198 20.77 -18.14 -4.86
N ARG A 199 19.82 -18.11 -5.80
CA ARG A 199 18.80 -19.15 -5.96
C ARG A 199 19.44 -20.52 -6.28
N ASP A 200 20.46 -20.52 -7.14
CA ASP A 200 21.10 -21.76 -7.58
C ASP A 200 21.99 -22.38 -6.49
N ASN A 201 22.72 -21.55 -5.73
CA ASN A 201 23.47 -22.01 -4.56
C ASN A 201 23.76 -20.86 -3.57
N GLU A 202 22.97 -20.81 -2.50
CA GLU A 202 23.05 -19.78 -1.45
C GLU A 202 24.39 -19.83 -0.68
N VAL A 203 24.88 -21.05 -0.40
CA VAL A 203 26.13 -21.24 0.34
C VAL A 203 27.32 -20.74 -0.49
N ALA A 204 27.38 -21.09 -1.75
CA ALA A 204 28.42 -20.62 -2.65
C ALA A 204 28.37 -19.09 -2.84
N ALA A 205 27.18 -18.51 -2.96
CA ALA A 205 27.02 -17.05 -3.07
C ALA A 205 27.49 -16.33 -1.80
N SER A 206 27.21 -16.86 -0.63
CA SER A 206 27.67 -16.31 0.64
C SER A 206 29.20 -16.43 0.80
N ALA A 207 29.80 -17.54 0.40
CA ALA A 207 31.24 -17.76 0.40
C ALA A 207 31.97 -16.74 -0.52
N MET A 208 31.32 -16.31 -1.60
CA MET A 208 31.79 -15.23 -2.49
C MET A 208 31.58 -13.81 -1.91
N GLY A 209 31.27 -13.69 -0.61
CA GLY A 209 31.10 -12.44 0.10
C GLY A 209 29.78 -11.71 -0.20
N LYS A 210 28.77 -12.38 -0.74
CA LYS A 210 27.46 -11.76 -0.99
C LYS A 210 26.59 -11.83 0.27
N ASN A 211 25.97 -10.71 0.64
CA ASN A 211 25.03 -10.67 1.74
C ASN A 211 23.65 -11.18 1.29
N VAL A 212 23.42 -12.48 1.46
CA VAL A 212 22.22 -13.19 0.99
C VAL A 212 20.97 -12.68 1.69
N THR A 213 20.98 -12.52 3.01
CA THR A 213 19.84 -12.01 3.81
C THR A 213 19.38 -10.63 3.34
N LYS A 214 20.33 -9.71 3.05
CA LYS A 214 19.99 -8.39 2.50
C LYS A 214 19.31 -8.49 1.14
N ARG A 215 19.68 -9.48 0.33
CA ARG A 215 19.09 -9.69 -1.00
C ARG A 215 17.70 -10.31 -0.91
N HIS A 216 17.50 -11.26 -0.01
CA HIS A 216 16.17 -11.79 0.28
C HIS A 216 15.23 -10.67 0.77
N LEU A 217 15.70 -9.79 1.65
CA LEU A 217 14.92 -8.63 2.08
C LEU A 217 14.52 -7.71 0.92
N GLN A 218 15.42 -7.47 -0.03
CA GLN A 218 15.10 -6.65 -1.21
C GLN A 218 14.00 -7.26 -2.08
N ILE A 219 14.06 -8.58 -2.32
CA ILE A 219 13.01 -9.29 -3.08
C ILE A 219 11.69 -9.25 -2.32
N PHE A 220 11.72 -9.49 -1.01
CA PHE A 220 10.53 -9.47 -0.17
C PHE A 220 9.83 -8.10 -0.19
N ILE A 221 10.59 -7.00 -0.07
CA ILE A 221 10.08 -5.62 -0.18
C ILE A 221 9.49 -5.36 -1.56
N LEU A 222 10.18 -5.74 -2.65
CA LEU A 222 9.71 -5.55 -4.02
C LEU A 222 8.42 -6.33 -4.30
N GLY A 223 8.36 -7.60 -3.89
CA GLY A 223 7.17 -8.42 -4.04
C GLY A 223 5.98 -7.83 -3.28
N SER A 224 6.19 -7.41 -2.04
CA SER A 224 5.15 -6.78 -1.23
C SER A 224 4.69 -5.43 -1.80
N ALA A 225 5.60 -4.64 -2.39
CA ALA A 225 5.23 -3.40 -3.07
C ALA A 225 4.29 -3.66 -4.26
N ILE A 226 4.57 -4.68 -5.05
CA ILE A 226 3.71 -5.07 -6.18
C ILE A 226 2.35 -5.56 -5.69
N CYS A 227 2.33 -6.39 -4.63
CA CYS A 227 1.08 -6.82 -3.99
C CYS A 227 0.28 -5.64 -3.43
N GLY A 228 0.97 -4.64 -2.84
CA GLY A 228 0.34 -3.43 -2.33
C GLY A 228 -0.28 -2.57 -3.44
N ILE A 229 0.37 -2.45 -4.59
CA ILE A 229 -0.19 -1.79 -5.78
C ILE A 229 -1.44 -2.53 -6.26
N ALA A 230 -1.35 -3.86 -6.42
CA ALA A 230 -2.47 -4.69 -6.87
C ALA A 230 -3.66 -4.64 -5.91
N GLY A 231 -3.41 -4.54 -4.59
CA GLY A 231 -4.48 -4.39 -3.59
C GLY A 231 -5.10 -3.00 -3.53
N ALA A 232 -4.42 -1.97 -4.04
CA ALA A 232 -4.92 -0.60 -4.11
C ALA A 232 -5.67 -0.30 -5.42
N MET A 233 -5.53 -1.15 -6.45
CA MET A 233 -6.22 -1.07 -7.75
C MET A 233 -7.66 -1.56 -7.69
#